data_86b3d083a806cbb0377e61c37271d336
#
_entry.id   86b3d083a806cbb0377e61c37271d336
#
_cell.length_a   1.000
_cell.length_b   1.000
_cell.length_c   1.000
_cell.angle_alpha   90.00
_cell.angle_beta   90.00
_cell.angle_gamma   90.00
#
_symmetry.space_group_name_H-M   'P 1'
#
loop_
_entity.id
_entity.type
_entity.pdbx_description
1 polymer ?
#
loop_
_entity_poly.entity_id
_entity_poly.type
_entity_poly.pdbx_seq_one_letter_code
_entity_poly.pdbx_strand_id
1 'polypeptide(L)'
;LEAEIALRDQTERVATLRRQLPLGPPVETDYVFREGPADLADDSPANLRDVRLSELFSPGKDTLIVDHMMWGPGDKLPCRMCNMWADGYSSIAPHVSDKVNFVLVSKVEILRLRDWGRRRGWDKMRLLSSHDSSFNHDYFAEDENGQRPAVSVFRRAPGGKIHFTYTTEMSRLPGHHRGIDPFSAVWHLLDLLPEGRENWMPKHSY
;
A
#
# COMPACT_ATOMS: atom_id res chain seq x y z
N LEU A 1 14.75 -28.23 -8.07
CA LEU A 1 14.86 -28.26 -6.61
C LEU A 1 15.93 -27.28 -6.09
N GLU A 2 17.17 -27.29 -6.61
CA GLU A 2 18.23 -26.38 -6.17
C GLU A 2 17.87 -24.91 -6.32
N ALA A 3 17.25 -24.51 -7.45
CA ALA A 3 16.80 -23.14 -7.66
C ALA A 3 15.73 -22.70 -6.67
N GLU A 4 14.80 -23.58 -6.30
CA GLU A 4 13.77 -23.31 -5.29
C GLU A 4 14.38 -23.13 -3.88
N ILE A 5 15.39 -23.93 -3.57
CA ILE A 5 16.14 -23.81 -2.31
C ILE A 5 16.87 -22.46 -2.28
N ALA A 6 17.55 -22.10 -3.36
CA ALA A 6 18.26 -20.82 -3.46
C ALA A 6 17.32 -19.61 -3.35
N LEU A 7 16.14 -19.67 -3.96
CA LEU A 7 15.10 -18.62 -3.83
C LEU A 7 14.63 -18.48 -2.39
N ARG A 8 14.32 -19.60 -1.71
CA ARG A 8 13.93 -19.60 -0.29
C ARG A 8 15.00 -18.94 0.58
N ASP A 9 16.26 -19.35 0.40
CA ASP A 9 17.37 -18.85 1.23
C ASP A 9 17.62 -17.36 0.97
N GLN A 10 17.48 -16.90 -0.28
CA GLN A 10 17.57 -15.49 -0.61
C GLN A 10 16.40 -14.68 -0.03
N THR A 11 15.20 -15.23 -0.04
CA THR A 11 14.01 -14.60 0.58
C THR A 11 14.22 -14.37 2.08
N GLU A 12 14.73 -15.40 2.79
CA GLU A 12 15.02 -15.27 4.23
C GLU A 12 16.17 -14.28 4.49
N ARG A 13 17.18 -14.26 3.64
CA ARG A 13 18.28 -13.27 3.73
C ARG A 13 17.75 -11.84 3.62
N VAL A 14 16.90 -11.56 2.64
CA VAL A 14 16.30 -10.22 2.46
C VAL A 14 15.41 -9.86 3.66
N ALA A 15 14.61 -10.79 4.16
CA ALA A 15 13.78 -10.59 5.33
C ALA A 15 14.63 -10.26 6.58
N THR A 16 15.77 -10.94 6.75
CA THR A 16 16.72 -10.67 7.82
C THR A 16 17.32 -9.26 7.71
N LEU A 17 17.75 -8.85 6.52
CA LEU A 17 18.28 -7.51 6.28
C LEU A 17 17.24 -6.42 6.57
N ARG A 18 15.97 -6.63 6.20
CA ARG A 18 14.88 -5.70 6.52
C ARG A 18 14.67 -5.56 8.03
N ARG A 19 14.79 -6.63 8.80
CA ARG A 19 14.69 -6.59 10.28
C ARG A 19 15.84 -5.82 10.92
N GLN A 20 16.97 -5.67 10.25
CA GLN A 20 18.15 -4.94 10.72
C GLN A 20 18.15 -3.46 10.33
N LEU A 21 17.16 -3.00 9.57
CA LEU A 21 17.06 -1.59 9.21
C LEU A 21 16.94 -0.74 10.49
N PRO A 22 17.67 0.39 10.56
CA PRO A 22 17.50 1.34 11.65
C PRO A 22 16.11 1.96 11.60
N LEU A 23 15.76 2.63 12.70
CA LEU A 23 14.51 3.36 12.84
C LEU A 23 14.55 4.57 11.93
N GLY A 24 14.79 4.77 10.85
CA GLY A 24 14.85 5.87 9.92
C GLY A 24 14.55 7.27 10.49
N PRO A 25 14.41 8.29 9.66
CA PRO A 25 14.15 9.65 10.11
C PRO A 25 12.79 9.77 10.80
N PRO A 26 12.64 10.67 11.76
CA PRO A 26 11.36 10.99 12.35
C PRO A 26 10.45 11.65 11.33
N VAL A 27 9.15 11.40 11.47
CA VAL A 27 8.09 12.10 10.73
C VAL A 27 7.81 13.40 11.46
N GLU A 28 8.09 14.53 10.81
CA GLU A 28 7.94 15.85 11.44
C GLU A 28 6.51 16.41 11.25
N THR A 29 5.80 16.00 10.20
CA THR A 29 4.44 16.45 9.89
C THR A 29 3.43 15.39 10.28
N ASP A 30 2.43 15.75 11.09
CA ASP A 30 1.30 14.87 11.38
C ASP A 30 0.24 15.01 10.28
N TYR A 31 0.47 14.33 9.14
CA TYR A 31 -0.35 14.43 7.95
C TYR A 31 -1.82 14.12 8.21
N VAL A 32 -2.68 14.84 7.54
CA VAL A 32 -4.14 14.66 7.61
C VAL A 32 -4.62 13.94 6.35
N PHE A 33 -5.44 12.93 6.56
CA PHE A 33 -6.12 12.17 5.51
C PHE A 33 -7.63 12.33 5.67
N ARG A 34 -8.36 12.17 4.56
CA ARG A 34 -9.81 12.05 4.60
C ARG A 34 -10.22 10.59 4.66
N GLU A 35 -11.13 10.24 5.56
CA GLU A 35 -11.63 8.88 5.78
C GLU A 35 -13.16 8.88 5.88
N GLY A 36 -13.78 7.78 5.47
CA GLY A 36 -15.20 7.51 5.72
C GLY A 36 -15.40 6.33 6.67
N PRO A 37 -16.65 6.00 7.01
CA PRO A 37 -17.01 4.85 7.82
C PRO A 37 -16.46 3.53 7.25
N ALA A 38 -16.34 2.50 8.11
CA ALA A 38 -15.89 1.17 7.69
C ALA A 38 -16.86 0.54 6.69
N ASP A 39 -18.16 0.80 6.83
CA ASP A 39 -19.16 0.41 5.82
C ASP A 39 -19.01 1.29 4.58
N LEU A 40 -18.52 0.72 3.50
CA LEU A 40 -18.32 1.42 2.22
C LEU A 40 -19.65 1.85 1.56
N ALA A 41 -20.79 1.33 1.99
CA ALA A 41 -22.11 1.76 1.51
C ALA A 41 -22.55 3.10 2.12
N ASP A 42 -21.99 3.48 3.26
CA ASP A 42 -22.22 4.80 3.87
C ASP A 42 -21.28 5.83 3.23
N ASP A 43 -21.73 6.49 2.19
CA ASP A 43 -21.02 7.55 1.48
C ASP A 43 -21.57 8.96 1.79
N SER A 44 -22.28 9.10 2.92
CA SER A 44 -22.74 10.39 3.43
C SER A 44 -21.54 11.33 3.70
N PRO A 45 -21.51 12.53 3.11
CA PRO A 45 -20.44 13.50 3.38
C PRO A 45 -20.35 13.89 4.87
N ALA A 46 -21.46 13.80 5.61
CA ALA A 46 -21.50 14.11 7.03
C ALA A 46 -20.74 13.10 7.91
N ASN A 47 -20.52 11.88 7.39
CA ASN A 47 -19.81 10.81 8.09
C ASN A 47 -18.32 10.72 7.69
N LEU A 48 -17.88 11.58 6.78
CA LEU A 48 -16.46 11.71 6.46
C LEU A 48 -15.75 12.48 7.56
N ARG A 49 -14.54 12.05 7.90
CA ARG A 49 -13.74 12.70 8.92
C ARG A 49 -12.29 12.88 8.46
N ASP A 50 -11.63 13.82 9.07
CA ASP A 50 -10.19 13.92 9.01
C ASP A 50 -9.57 12.97 10.03
N VAL A 51 -8.48 12.32 9.64
CA VAL A 51 -7.69 11.45 10.50
C VAL A 51 -6.20 11.77 10.32
N ARG A 52 -5.49 11.90 11.43
CA ARG A 52 -4.05 12.19 11.40
C ARG A 52 -3.24 10.91 11.25
N LEU A 53 -2.02 11.03 10.73
CA LEU A 53 -1.09 9.90 10.66
C LEU A 53 -0.88 9.27 12.05
N SER A 54 -0.76 10.09 13.09
CA SER A 54 -0.61 9.64 14.49
C SER A 54 -1.80 8.81 15.00
N GLU A 55 -2.99 9.03 14.46
CA GLU A 55 -4.23 8.32 14.83
C GLU A 55 -4.41 7.00 14.07
N LEU A 56 -3.53 6.68 13.12
CA LEU A 56 -3.57 5.41 12.38
C LEU A 56 -2.99 4.22 13.16
N PHE A 57 -2.45 4.47 14.33
CA PHE A 57 -1.84 3.44 15.19
C PHE A 57 -2.82 3.01 16.28
N SER A 58 -3.42 1.85 16.12
CA SER A 58 -4.29 1.24 17.12
C SER A 58 -3.53 0.91 18.42
N PRO A 59 -4.21 0.84 19.56
CA PRO A 59 -3.59 0.44 20.81
C PRO A 59 -2.84 -0.91 20.68
N GLY A 60 -1.60 -0.96 21.19
CA GLY A 60 -0.76 -2.15 21.15
C GLY A 60 -0.11 -2.45 19.79
N LYS A 61 -0.30 -1.63 18.76
CA LYS A 61 0.30 -1.80 17.43
C LYS A 61 1.11 -0.56 17.06
N ASP A 62 2.43 -0.69 17.10
CA ASP A 62 3.37 0.40 16.84
C ASP A 62 3.96 0.39 15.42
N THR A 63 3.39 -0.42 14.53
CA THR A 63 3.77 -0.45 13.11
C THR A 63 2.55 -0.16 12.24
N LEU A 64 2.76 0.68 11.22
CA LEU A 64 1.78 1.00 10.19
C LEU A 64 2.38 0.67 8.82
N ILE A 65 1.67 -0.11 8.04
CA ILE A 65 1.94 -0.36 6.63
C ILE A 65 0.97 0.46 5.79
N VAL A 66 1.50 1.21 4.84
CA VAL A 66 0.73 2.03 3.89
C VAL A 66 0.96 1.50 2.49
N ASP A 67 -0.10 1.07 1.83
CA ASP A 67 -0.11 0.84 0.38
C ASP A 67 -0.46 2.14 -0.34
N HIS A 68 0.45 2.65 -1.18
CA HIS A 68 0.24 3.85 -1.98
C HIS A 68 -0.32 3.48 -3.34
N MET A 69 -1.62 3.62 -3.49
CA MET A 69 -2.32 3.34 -4.73
C MET A 69 -2.22 4.52 -5.70
N MET A 70 -1.70 4.29 -6.89
CA MET A 70 -1.64 5.29 -7.95
C MET A 70 -3.04 5.60 -8.49
N TRP A 71 -3.62 6.69 -8.03
CA TRP A 71 -4.83 7.28 -8.54
C TRP A 71 -4.88 8.76 -8.15
N GLY A 72 -4.47 9.61 -9.07
CA GLY A 72 -4.46 11.06 -8.88
C GLY A 72 -5.84 11.70 -9.05
N PRO A 73 -6.00 12.97 -8.63
CA PRO A 73 -7.29 13.68 -8.72
C PRO A 73 -7.82 13.80 -10.15
N GLY A 74 -6.92 13.96 -11.15
CA GLY A 74 -7.26 14.08 -12.56
C GLY A 74 -7.48 12.74 -13.30
N ASP A 75 -7.14 11.63 -12.69
CA ASP A 75 -7.22 10.33 -13.34
C ASP A 75 -8.66 9.81 -13.36
N LYS A 76 -9.11 9.32 -14.51
CA LYS A 76 -10.45 8.72 -14.64
C LYS A 76 -10.54 7.39 -13.88
N LEU A 77 -9.51 6.57 -13.94
CA LEU A 77 -9.43 5.23 -13.35
C LEU A 77 -8.09 5.06 -12.61
N PRO A 78 -8.03 4.20 -11.59
CA PRO A 78 -6.78 3.88 -10.91
C PRO A 78 -5.82 3.10 -11.82
N CYS A 79 -4.56 3.00 -11.42
CA CYS A 79 -3.60 2.10 -12.04
C CYS A 79 -4.09 0.65 -11.96
N ARG A 80 -4.07 -0.09 -13.08
CA ARG A 80 -4.55 -1.49 -13.13
C ARG A 80 -3.74 -2.42 -12.24
N MET A 81 -2.43 -2.21 -12.15
CA MET A 81 -1.55 -3.00 -11.29
C MET A 81 -1.85 -2.77 -9.81
N CYS A 82 -1.96 -1.51 -9.39
CA CYS A 82 -2.32 -1.16 -8.01
C CYS A 82 -3.71 -1.69 -7.65
N ASN A 83 -4.64 -1.66 -8.61
CA ASN A 83 -5.97 -2.25 -8.42
C ASN A 83 -5.90 -3.77 -8.13
N MET A 84 -5.09 -4.51 -8.89
CA MET A 84 -4.86 -5.95 -8.67
C MET A 84 -4.24 -6.22 -7.29
N TRP A 85 -3.31 -5.37 -6.84
CA TRP A 85 -2.74 -5.49 -5.49
C TRP A 85 -3.77 -5.22 -4.41
N ALA A 86 -4.53 -4.15 -4.54
CA ALA A 86 -5.58 -3.81 -3.59
C ALA A 86 -6.64 -4.92 -3.47
N ASP A 87 -6.99 -5.59 -4.58
CA ASP A 87 -7.86 -6.78 -4.56
C ASP A 87 -7.28 -7.91 -3.68
N GLY A 88 -5.99 -8.20 -3.88
CA GLY A 88 -5.27 -9.19 -3.07
C GLY A 88 -5.14 -8.76 -1.60
N TYR A 89 -4.81 -7.50 -1.36
CA TYR A 89 -4.66 -6.95 -0.02
C TYR A 89 -5.98 -6.92 0.75
N SER A 90 -7.09 -6.59 0.11
CA SER A 90 -8.40 -6.61 0.77
C SER A 90 -8.70 -7.99 1.35
N SER A 91 -8.38 -9.06 0.61
CA SER A 91 -8.61 -10.43 1.07
C SER A 91 -7.76 -10.80 2.29
N ILE A 92 -6.53 -10.34 2.37
CA ILE A 92 -5.59 -10.64 3.48
C ILE A 92 -5.56 -9.57 4.58
N ALA A 93 -6.22 -8.44 4.38
CA ALA A 93 -6.20 -7.30 5.31
C ALA A 93 -6.55 -7.70 6.76
N PRO A 94 -7.52 -8.57 7.05
CA PRO A 94 -7.81 -8.99 8.41
C PRO A 94 -6.61 -9.67 9.09
N HIS A 95 -5.88 -10.52 8.37
CA HIS A 95 -4.71 -11.21 8.91
C HIS A 95 -3.52 -10.27 9.15
N VAL A 96 -3.28 -9.35 8.21
CA VAL A 96 -2.22 -8.33 8.36
C VAL A 96 -2.57 -7.38 9.50
N SER A 97 -3.84 -6.93 9.54
CA SER A 97 -4.32 -5.99 10.56
C SER A 97 -4.41 -6.58 11.96
N ASP A 98 -4.41 -7.90 12.11
CA ASP A 98 -4.25 -8.55 13.41
C ASP A 98 -2.89 -8.21 14.05
N LYS A 99 -1.84 -8.15 13.25
CA LYS A 99 -0.45 -7.92 13.71
C LYS A 99 -0.03 -6.46 13.73
N VAL A 100 -0.41 -5.69 12.70
CA VAL A 100 0.02 -4.30 12.47
C VAL A 100 -1.17 -3.45 12.03
N ASN A 101 -0.99 -2.12 11.94
CA ASN A 101 -1.96 -1.28 11.26
C ASN A 101 -1.70 -1.35 9.74
N PHE A 102 -2.75 -1.46 8.95
CA PHE A 102 -2.67 -1.55 7.50
C PHE A 102 -3.72 -0.66 6.84
N VAL A 103 -3.28 0.20 5.92
CA VAL A 103 -4.15 1.15 5.22
C VAL A 103 -3.76 1.24 3.74
N LEU A 104 -4.75 1.53 2.89
CA LEU A 104 -4.52 1.97 1.53
C LEU A 104 -4.70 3.49 1.47
N VAL A 105 -3.73 4.18 0.90
CA VAL A 105 -3.76 5.63 0.67
C VAL A 105 -3.75 5.91 -0.82
N SER A 106 -4.61 6.82 -1.26
CA SER A 106 -4.64 7.31 -2.64
C SER A 106 -4.88 8.82 -2.67
N LYS A 107 -4.40 9.51 -3.72
CA LYS A 107 -4.63 10.95 -3.90
C LYS A 107 -5.99 11.31 -4.51
N VAL A 108 -6.77 10.33 -4.91
CA VAL A 108 -8.13 10.57 -5.40
C VAL A 108 -9.05 11.00 -4.24
N GLU A 109 -10.07 11.78 -4.54
CA GLU A 109 -11.14 12.12 -3.60
C GLU A 109 -11.70 10.90 -2.88
N ILE A 110 -11.94 11.03 -1.57
CA ILE A 110 -12.34 9.89 -0.73
C ILE A 110 -13.63 9.20 -1.20
N LEU A 111 -14.62 9.94 -1.64
CA LEU A 111 -15.89 9.35 -2.12
C LEU A 111 -15.68 8.52 -3.40
N ARG A 112 -14.79 8.97 -4.29
CA ARG A 112 -14.42 8.18 -5.48
C ARG A 112 -13.66 6.92 -5.11
N LEU A 113 -12.73 7.01 -4.15
CA LEU A 113 -11.97 5.84 -3.66
C LEU A 113 -12.93 4.82 -3.04
N ARG A 114 -13.87 5.26 -2.20
CA ARG A 114 -14.86 4.41 -1.54
C ARG A 114 -15.83 3.76 -2.52
N ASP A 115 -16.36 4.51 -3.50
CA ASP A 115 -17.22 3.95 -4.55
C ASP A 115 -16.49 2.86 -5.35
N TRP A 116 -15.22 3.08 -5.69
CA TRP A 116 -14.40 2.08 -6.35
C TRP A 116 -14.17 0.87 -5.46
N GLY A 117 -13.80 1.09 -4.21
CA GLY A 117 -13.59 0.03 -3.21
C GLY A 117 -14.84 -0.84 -3.01
N ARG A 118 -16.01 -0.22 -2.96
CA ARG A 118 -17.30 -0.93 -2.89
C ARG A 118 -17.52 -1.84 -4.10
N ARG A 119 -17.27 -1.35 -5.32
CA ARG A 119 -17.39 -2.14 -6.55
C ARG A 119 -16.39 -3.29 -6.61
N ARG A 120 -15.24 -3.15 -5.95
CA ARG A 120 -14.17 -4.16 -5.90
C ARG A 120 -14.25 -5.10 -4.70
N GLY A 121 -15.12 -4.83 -3.74
CA GLY A 121 -15.24 -5.62 -2.52
C GLY A 121 -14.09 -5.40 -1.52
N TRP A 122 -13.57 -4.16 -1.43
CA TRP A 122 -12.48 -3.80 -0.49
C TRP A 122 -13.00 -3.45 0.91
N ASP A 123 -14.04 -4.11 1.34
CA ASP A 123 -14.76 -3.90 2.60
C ASP A 123 -13.93 -4.21 3.86
N LYS A 124 -12.83 -4.93 3.71
CA LYS A 124 -11.95 -5.33 4.82
C LYS A 124 -10.69 -4.46 4.95
N MET A 125 -10.56 -3.47 4.11
CA MET A 125 -9.38 -2.61 4.06
C MET A 125 -9.74 -1.17 4.40
N ARG A 126 -8.92 -0.53 5.24
CA ARG A 126 -9.08 0.88 5.58
C ARG A 126 -8.60 1.74 4.44
N LEU A 127 -9.49 2.58 3.89
CA LEU A 127 -9.24 3.43 2.73
C LEU A 127 -9.11 4.88 3.14
N LEU A 128 -8.02 5.54 2.76
CA LEU A 128 -7.71 6.92 3.10
C LEU A 128 -7.40 7.73 1.83
N SER A 129 -7.87 8.98 1.80
CA SER A 129 -7.48 9.92 0.77
C SER A 129 -6.45 10.93 1.31
N SER A 130 -5.36 11.10 0.56
CA SER A 130 -4.35 12.15 0.77
C SER A 130 -4.50 13.30 -0.22
N HIS A 131 -5.72 13.56 -0.73
CA HIS A 131 -6.01 14.48 -1.83
C HIS A 131 -5.30 15.83 -1.70
N ASP A 132 -5.42 16.49 -0.54
CA ASP A 132 -4.88 17.83 -0.28
C ASP A 132 -3.58 17.79 0.54
N SER A 133 -2.87 16.67 0.52
CA SER A 133 -1.67 16.44 1.34
C SER A 133 -0.43 16.22 0.49
N SER A 134 0.73 16.67 0.97
CA SER A 134 2.04 16.36 0.40
C SER A 134 2.53 14.93 0.75
N PHE A 135 1.77 14.16 1.53
CA PHE A 135 2.17 12.86 2.03
C PHE A 135 2.76 11.92 0.97
N ASN A 136 2.10 11.82 -0.20
CA ASN A 136 2.59 10.95 -1.26
C ASN A 136 3.95 11.39 -1.80
N HIS A 137 4.15 12.70 -1.99
CA HIS A 137 5.41 13.28 -2.45
C HIS A 137 6.52 13.07 -1.41
N ASP A 138 6.25 13.37 -0.14
CA ASP A 138 7.23 13.32 0.93
C ASP A 138 7.72 11.88 1.23
N TYR A 139 6.92 10.87 0.87
CA TYR A 139 7.24 9.45 1.03
C TYR A 139 7.40 8.70 -0.31
N PHE A 140 7.86 9.41 -1.34
CA PHE A 140 8.29 8.84 -2.64
C PHE A 140 7.19 8.13 -3.44
N ALA A 141 5.93 8.34 -3.10
CA ALA A 141 4.79 7.83 -3.84
C ALA A 141 4.24 8.83 -4.88
N GLU A 142 4.92 9.96 -5.06
CA GLU A 142 4.66 10.98 -6.07
C GLU A 142 5.93 11.77 -6.36
N ASP A 143 6.15 12.16 -7.61
CA ASP A 143 7.20 13.08 -8.03
C ASP A 143 6.68 14.00 -9.15
N GLU A 144 7.57 14.78 -9.80
CA GLU A 144 7.24 15.69 -10.89
C GLU A 144 6.63 14.98 -12.13
N ASN A 145 6.79 13.67 -12.25
CA ASN A 145 6.24 12.86 -13.34
C ASN A 145 4.92 12.17 -12.97
N GLY A 146 4.43 12.36 -11.74
CA GLY A 146 3.15 11.87 -11.25
C GLY A 146 3.25 10.82 -10.12
N GLN A 147 2.18 10.05 -9.96
CA GLN A 147 2.07 9.04 -8.91
C GLN A 147 3.02 7.87 -9.12
N ARG A 148 3.53 7.31 -8.01
CA ARG A 148 4.39 6.13 -7.95
C ARG A 148 3.76 5.06 -7.05
N PRO A 149 3.82 3.78 -7.41
CA PRO A 149 3.37 2.72 -6.51
C PRO A 149 4.42 2.50 -5.44
N ALA A 150 4.01 2.40 -4.20
CA ALA A 150 4.91 2.09 -3.10
C ALA A 150 4.18 1.39 -1.96
N VAL A 151 4.91 0.63 -1.17
CA VAL A 151 4.49 0.19 0.15
C VAL A 151 5.47 0.81 1.15
N SER A 152 4.95 1.61 2.06
CA SER A 152 5.75 2.28 3.09
C SER A 152 5.46 1.71 4.47
N VAL A 153 6.47 1.72 5.32
CA VAL A 153 6.36 1.27 6.71
C VAL A 153 6.76 2.40 7.64
N PHE A 154 5.87 2.69 8.57
CA PHE A 154 6.08 3.63 9.66
C PHE A 154 6.10 2.90 10.99
N ARG A 155 6.92 3.35 11.92
CA ARG A 155 7.01 2.80 13.26
C ARG A 155 6.92 3.88 14.31
N ARG A 156 6.03 3.69 15.28
CA ARG A 156 5.93 4.53 16.47
C ARG A 156 6.91 4.03 17.51
N ALA A 157 7.89 4.86 17.87
CA ALA A 157 8.87 4.57 18.90
C ALA A 157 8.27 4.70 20.31
N PRO A 158 8.91 4.11 21.35
CA PRO A 158 8.62 4.47 22.72
C PRO A 158 8.70 5.99 22.90
N GLY A 159 7.69 6.61 23.50
CA GLY A 159 7.56 8.07 23.58
C GLY A 159 6.68 8.68 22.48
N GLY A 160 6.15 7.87 21.56
CA GLY A 160 5.09 8.28 20.61
C GLY A 160 5.59 8.86 19.29
N LYS A 161 6.89 9.13 19.14
CA LYS A 161 7.44 9.66 17.88
C LYS A 161 7.35 8.63 16.76
N ILE A 162 6.82 9.04 15.60
CA ILE A 162 6.69 8.19 14.42
C ILE A 162 7.95 8.33 13.56
N HIS A 163 8.41 7.22 13.01
CA HIS A 163 9.57 7.15 12.13
C HIS A 163 9.20 6.47 10.81
N PHE A 164 9.76 6.97 9.72
CA PHE A 164 9.69 6.33 8.41
C PHE A 164 10.79 5.28 8.32
N THR A 165 10.42 4.01 8.26
CA THR A 165 11.37 2.89 8.40
C THR A 165 11.74 2.24 7.09
N TYR A 166 10.80 2.17 6.15
CA TYR A 166 11.00 1.44 4.89
C TYR A 166 10.05 1.93 3.81
N THR A 167 10.50 1.91 2.57
CA THR A 167 9.65 2.01 1.38
C THR A 167 10.17 1.12 0.26
N THR A 168 9.22 0.64 -0.56
CA THR A 168 9.55 -0.06 -1.80
C THR A 168 9.64 0.95 -2.93
N GLU A 169 10.77 1.47 -3.25
CA GLU A 169 10.95 2.31 -4.45
C GLU A 169 10.92 1.47 -5.74
N MET A 170 9.83 0.75 -5.96
CA MET A 170 9.74 -0.32 -6.94
C MET A 170 9.92 0.12 -8.39
N SER A 171 9.61 1.37 -8.70
CA SER A 171 9.68 1.90 -10.06
C SER A 171 11.03 2.49 -10.45
N ARG A 172 11.98 2.59 -9.50
CA ARG A 172 13.26 3.30 -9.70
C ARG A 172 14.43 2.41 -10.04
N LEU A 173 14.28 1.08 -10.02
CA LEU A 173 15.33 0.15 -10.37
C LEU A 173 15.23 -0.20 -11.86
N PRO A 174 16.04 0.41 -12.75
CA PRO A 174 16.02 0.09 -14.19
C PRO A 174 16.25 -1.40 -14.42
N GLY A 175 15.45 -2.00 -15.27
CA GLY A 175 15.61 -3.41 -15.66
C GLY A 175 15.06 -4.45 -14.69
N HIS A 176 14.49 -4.05 -13.55
CA HIS A 176 13.91 -4.97 -12.57
C HIS A 176 12.38 -5.00 -12.61
N HIS A 177 11.82 -5.65 -13.61
CA HIS A 177 10.35 -5.85 -13.72
C HIS A 177 9.77 -6.67 -12.57
N ARG A 178 10.60 -7.41 -11.84
CA ARG A 178 10.19 -8.32 -10.76
C ARG A 178 10.29 -7.72 -9.35
N GLY A 179 10.74 -6.48 -9.20
CA GLY A 179 10.90 -5.84 -7.89
C GLY A 179 9.62 -5.74 -7.06
N ILE A 180 8.47 -5.75 -7.73
CA ILE A 180 7.13 -5.67 -7.12
C ILE A 180 6.45 -7.03 -6.92
N ASP A 181 7.01 -8.11 -7.46
CA ASP A 181 6.42 -9.45 -7.41
C ASP A 181 6.13 -9.93 -5.99
N PRO A 182 7.02 -9.70 -4.98
CA PRO A 182 6.76 -10.15 -3.62
C PRO A 182 5.48 -9.60 -2.98
N PHE A 183 4.89 -8.56 -3.58
CA PHE A 183 3.69 -7.90 -3.05
C PHE A 183 2.39 -8.36 -3.72
N SER A 184 2.46 -9.30 -4.69
CA SER A 184 1.29 -9.86 -5.33
C SER A 184 1.48 -11.34 -5.66
N ALA A 185 0.61 -12.18 -5.13
CA ALA A 185 0.62 -13.62 -5.41
C ALA A 185 0.36 -13.94 -6.89
N VAL A 186 -0.29 -13.07 -7.64
CA VAL A 186 -0.61 -13.28 -9.06
C VAL A 186 0.64 -13.54 -9.89
N TRP A 187 1.69 -12.77 -9.67
CA TRP A 187 2.95 -12.94 -10.41
C TRP A 187 3.59 -14.29 -10.16
N HIS A 188 3.62 -14.73 -8.91
CA HIS A 188 4.18 -16.04 -8.55
C HIS A 188 3.36 -17.20 -9.14
N LEU A 189 2.03 -17.05 -9.19
CA LEU A 189 1.16 -18.07 -9.79
C LEU A 189 1.35 -18.14 -11.31
N LEU A 190 1.48 -17.01 -12.00
CA LEU A 190 1.74 -16.99 -13.43
C LEU A 190 3.12 -17.55 -13.79
N ASP A 191 4.11 -17.40 -12.91
CA ASP A 191 5.44 -17.99 -13.09
C ASP A 191 5.47 -19.52 -12.98
N LEU A 192 4.39 -20.16 -12.51
CA LEU A 192 4.25 -21.61 -12.50
C LEU A 192 3.80 -22.17 -13.86
N LEU A 193 3.34 -21.30 -14.76
CA LEU A 193 2.89 -21.73 -16.09
C LEU A 193 4.08 -22.01 -17.00
N PRO A 194 4.02 -23.02 -17.89
CA PRO A 194 5.07 -23.27 -18.87
C PRO A 194 5.38 -22.05 -19.75
N GLU A 195 4.37 -21.27 -20.10
CA GLU A 195 4.45 -20.06 -20.91
C GLU A 195 4.92 -18.84 -20.09
N GLY A 196 4.84 -18.91 -18.74
CA GLY A 196 5.11 -17.80 -17.86
C GLY A 196 4.03 -16.71 -17.95
N ARG A 197 4.43 -15.47 -17.78
CA ARG A 197 3.53 -14.29 -17.73
C ARG A 197 3.16 -13.75 -19.09
N GLU A 198 3.95 -14.02 -20.08
CA GLU A 198 3.88 -13.40 -21.42
C GLU A 198 3.66 -11.86 -21.29
N ASN A 199 2.76 -11.29 -22.09
CA ASN A 199 2.38 -9.89 -22.08
C ASN A 199 1.09 -9.65 -21.28
N TRP A 200 0.74 -10.54 -20.35
CA TRP A 200 -0.47 -10.39 -19.56
C TRP A 200 -0.43 -9.15 -18.67
N MET A 201 -1.53 -8.43 -18.65
CA MET A 201 -1.74 -7.25 -17.78
C MET A 201 -3.12 -7.33 -17.13
N PRO A 202 -3.24 -6.93 -15.86
CA PRO A 202 -4.53 -6.92 -15.17
C PRO A 202 -5.51 -5.95 -15.82
N LYS A 203 -6.80 -6.21 -15.63
CA LYS A 203 -7.90 -5.38 -16.10
C LYS A 203 -8.64 -4.74 -14.91
N HIS A 204 -9.43 -3.69 -15.20
CA HIS A 204 -10.30 -3.10 -14.16
C HIS A 204 -11.56 -3.96 -13.92
N SER A 205 -11.92 -4.83 -14.86
CA SER A 205 -13.03 -5.78 -14.74
C SER A 205 -12.71 -7.06 -15.51
N TYR A 206 -13.30 -8.16 -15.07
CA TYR A 206 -13.22 -9.48 -15.67
C TYR A 206 -14.62 -10.01 -15.93
#